data_1a9954574ca72f0151142e3cc087bfed
#
_entry.id   1a9954574ca72f0151142e3cc087bfed
#
_cell.length_a   1.000
_cell.length_b   1.000
_cell.length_c   1.000
_cell.angle_alpha   90.00
_cell.angle_beta   90.00
_cell.angle_gamma   90.00
#
_symmetry.space_group_name_H-M   'P 1'
#
loop_
_entity.id
_entity.type
_entity.pdbx_description
1 polymer ?
#
loop_
_entity_poly.entity_id
_entity_poly.type
_entity_poly.pdbx_seq_one_letter_code
_entity_poly.pdbx_strand_id
1 'polypeptide(L)'
;MLKLNQIYLGDSYELIRKIPDKSIDLIYTDIPYFYKGGGAKVSKLSERKVRNKEELINISSGIDYSIFDEFIRILKTINICIWCSREQMLDIMNYFNARGGVLHLYMYGVKQIHFQLIQLG
;
A
#
# COMPACT_ATOMS: atom_id res chain seq x y z
N MET A 1 15.78 16.59 4.07
CA MET A 1 15.01 16.32 2.83
C MET A 1 15.65 15.15 2.09
N LEU A 2 14.84 14.22 1.63
CA LEU A 2 15.31 13.09 0.83
C LEU A 2 15.72 13.56 -0.57
N LYS A 3 16.82 13.02 -1.10
CA LYS A 3 17.29 13.35 -2.45
C LYS A 3 16.49 12.56 -3.49
N LEU A 4 16.32 13.16 -4.67
CA LEU A 4 15.66 12.51 -5.81
C LEU A 4 16.51 11.38 -6.39
N ASN A 5 15.87 10.45 -7.08
CA ASN A 5 16.50 9.35 -7.81
C ASN A 5 17.38 8.45 -6.93
N GLN A 6 16.96 8.22 -5.70
CA GLN A 6 17.66 7.35 -4.76
C GLN A 6 16.72 6.35 -4.09
N ILE A 7 17.26 5.21 -3.72
CA ILE A 7 16.59 4.19 -2.91
C ILE A 7 17.02 4.38 -1.46
N TYR A 8 16.06 4.40 -0.56
CA TYR A 8 16.30 4.54 0.88
C TYR A 8 15.91 3.25 1.61
N LEU A 9 16.80 2.77 2.45
CA LEU A 9 16.53 1.67 3.36
C LEU A 9 16.07 2.23 4.71
N GLY A 10 14.91 1.79 5.20
CA GLY A 10 14.39 2.21 6.48
C GLY A 10 12.89 2.01 6.61
N ASP A 11 12.34 2.40 7.74
CA ASP A 11 10.90 2.38 7.99
C ASP A 11 10.19 3.41 7.10
N SER A 12 9.26 2.95 6.28
CA SER A 12 8.52 3.81 5.36
C SER A 12 7.65 4.85 6.08
N TYR A 13 7.11 4.53 7.26
CA TYR A 13 6.32 5.47 8.07
C TYR A 13 7.17 6.63 8.61
N GLU A 14 8.45 6.39 8.87
CA GLU A 14 9.38 7.44 9.29
C GLU A 14 9.94 8.22 8.10
N LEU A 15 10.32 7.51 7.03
CA LEU A 15 10.92 8.12 5.85
C LEU A 15 9.95 9.04 5.12
N ILE A 16 8.68 8.66 5.00
CA ILE A 16 7.68 9.45 4.29
C ILE A 16 7.49 10.84 4.91
N ARG A 17 7.66 10.97 6.23
CA ARG A 17 7.56 12.25 6.94
C ARG A 17 8.63 13.27 6.53
N LYS A 18 9.73 12.78 5.94
CA LYS A 18 10.83 13.63 5.43
C LYS A 18 10.58 14.15 4.02
N ILE A 19 9.51 13.69 3.38
CA ILE A 19 9.10 14.15 2.05
C ILE A 19 8.24 15.41 2.22
N PRO A 20 8.54 16.49 1.49
CA PRO A 20 7.74 17.73 1.56
C PRO A 20 6.29 17.54 1.09
N ASP A 21 5.39 18.37 1.61
CA ASP A 21 4.01 18.43 1.15
C ASP A 21 3.94 18.76 -0.34
N LYS A 22 3.00 18.13 -1.05
CA LYS A 22 2.69 18.45 -2.45
C LYS A 22 3.91 18.41 -3.39
N SER A 23 4.83 17.45 -3.17
CA SER A 23 6.07 17.33 -3.93
C SER A 23 6.13 16.11 -4.85
N ILE A 24 5.22 15.16 -4.70
CA ILE A 24 5.20 13.89 -5.43
C ILE A 24 4.07 13.86 -6.46
N ASP A 25 4.35 13.35 -7.64
CA ASP A 25 3.37 13.25 -8.73
C ASP A 25 2.60 11.92 -8.73
N LEU A 26 3.26 10.83 -8.37
CA LEU A 26 2.69 9.48 -8.37
C LEU A 26 3.26 8.64 -7.23
N ILE A 27 2.39 7.87 -6.57
CA ILE A 27 2.80 6.77 -5.70
C ILE A 27 2.42 5.45 -6.36
N TYR A 28 3.39 4.54 -6.42
CA TYR A 28 3.19 3.17 -6.86
C TYR A 28 3.69 2.24 -5.76
N THR A 29 2.81 1.43 -5.18
CA THR A 29 3.14 0.66 -3.98
C THR A 29 2.46 -0.70 -3.94
N ASP A 30 3.17 -1.65 -3.33
CA ASP A 30 2.69 -2.98 -3.00
C ASP A 30 2.63 -3.07 -1.47
N ILE A 31 1.43 -3.00 -0.91
CA ILE A 31 1.23 -2.94 0.54
C ILE A 31 1.19 -4.33 1.17
N PRO A 32 1.45 -4.48 2.47
CA PRO A 32 1.21 -5.73 3.18
C PRO A 32 -0.25 -6.18 3.05
N TYR A 33 -0.47 -7.43 2.64
CA TYR A 33 -1.81 -7.95 2.40
C TYR A 33 -2.47 -8.42 3.68
N PHE A 34 -3.77 -8.16 3.76
CA PHE A 34 -4.64 -8.74 4.77
C PHE A 34 -5.43 -9.90 4.18
N TYR A 35 -5.44 -11.03 4.89
CA TYR A 35 -6.25 -12.19 4.52
C TYR A 35 -7.18 -12.56 5.68
N LYS A 36 -8.48 -12.54 5.41
CA LYS A 36 -9.49 -13.06 6.36
C LYS A 36 -9.31 -14.57 6.52
N GLY A 37 -9.19 -15.02 7.77
CA GLY A 37 -9.19 -16.44 8.07
C GLY A 37 -7.90 -17.02 8.65
N GLY A 38 -6.92 -16.22 9.02
CA GLY A 38 -5.78 -16.63 9.87
C GLY A 38 -4.92 -17.79 9.35
N GLY A 39 -5.14 -18.20 8.13
CA GLY A 39 -4.46 -19.30 7.51
C GLY A 39 -3.98 -18.91 6.13
N ALA A 40 -2.90 -18.14 6.05
CA ALA A 40 -2.08 -18.29 4.89
C ALA A 40 -1.75 -19.78 4.81
N LYS A 41 -2.37 -20.50 3.87
CA LYS A 41 -1.84 -21.79 3.44
C LYS A 41 -0.49 -21.48 2.83
N VAL A 42 0.50 -21.35 3.71
CA VAL A 42 1.89 -21.29 3.34
C VAL A 42 2.13 -22.57 2.56
N SER A 43 2.33 -22.46 1.26
CA SER A 43 2.63 -23.64 0.47
C SER A 43 3.84 -24.32 1.12
N LYS A 44 3.87 -25.65 1.15
CA LYS A 44 4.97 -26.43 1.74
C LYS A 44 6.37 -25.96 1.28
N LEU A 45 6.45 -25.25 0.15
CA LEU A 45 7.69 -24.67 -0.37
C LEU A 45 8.13 -23.40 0.39
N SER A 46 7.20 -22.65 0.96
CA SER A 46 7.49 -21.43 1.72
C SER A 46 7.78 -21.71 3.19
N GLU A 47 7.35 -22.88 3.72
CA GLU A 47 7.65 -23.28 5.11
C GLU A 47 9.16 -23.41 5.37
N ARG A 48 9.94 -23.71 4.35
CA ARG A 48 11.40 -23.86 4.48
C ARG A 48 12.16 -22.53 4.61
N LYS A 49 11.54 -21.40 4.29
CA LYS A 49 12.18 -20.07 4.30
C LYS A 49 11.72 -19.15 5.41
N VAL A 50 10.66 -19.52 6.14
CA VAL A 50 10.11 -18.66 7.19
C VAL A 50 10.80 -18.98 8.50
N ARG A 51 11.73 -18.14 8.86
CA ARG A 51 12.47 -18.23 10.13
C ARG A 51 11.68 -17.75 11.34
N ASN A 52 10.56 -17.06 11.14
CA ASN A 52 9.82 -16.48 12.27
C ASN A 52 8.32 -16.40 12.00
N LYS A 53 7.53 -17.15 12.77
CA LYS A 53 6.08 -17.21 12.65
C LYS A 53 5.42 -15.85 12.98
N GLU A 54 6.05 -15.05 13.84
CA GLU A 54 5.59 -13.73 14.24
C GLU A 54 5.75 -12.70 13.10
N GLU A 55 6.81 -12.79 12.31
CA GLU A 55 6.99 -11.94 11.11
C GLU A 55 5.91 -12.19 10.06
N LEU A 56 5.50 -13.44 9.87
CA LEU A 56 4.41 -13.77 8.94
C LEU A 56 3.05 -13.23 9.40
N ILE A 57 2.78 -13.30 10.71
CA ILE A 57 1.55 -12.75 11.28
C ILE A 57 1.54 -11.24 11.08
N ASN A 58 2.65 -10.56 11.29
CA ASN A 58 2.77 -9.12 11.09
C ASN A 58 2.62 -8.72 9.62
N ILE A 59 3.20 -9.48 8.69
CA ILE A 59 3.06 -9.23 7.25
C ILE A 59 1.61 -9.47 6.78
N SER A 60 0.91 -10.43 7.36
CA SER A 60 -0.48 -10.76 7.00
C SER A 60 -1.54 -9.92 7.69
N SER A 61 -1.15 -9.04 8.62
CA SER A 61 -2.09 -8.18 9.36
C SER A 61 -2.54 -6.94 8.60
N GLY A 62 -2.01 -6.71 7.40
CA GLY A 62 -2.35 -5.56 6.59
C GLY A 62 -1.49 -4.33 6.91
N ILE A 63 -2.03 -3.16 6.59
CA ILE A 63 -1.34 -1.87 6.68
C ILE A 63 -2.05 -0.93 7.65
N ASP A 64 -1.30 -0.09 8.34
CA ASP A 64 -1.86 1.03 9.09
C ASP A 64 -2.22 2.17 8.12
N TYR A 65 -3.48 2.56 8.11
CA TYR A 65 -4.02 3.57 7.19
C TYR A 65 -3.47 4.98 7.44
N SER A 66 -2.77 5.22 8.54
CA SER A 66 -2.09 6.49 8.76
C SER A 66 -1.09 6.85 7.66
N ILE A 67 -0.51 5.83 7.00
CA ILE A 67 0.39 6.07 5.86
C ILE A 67 -0.37 6.64 4.64
N PHE A 68 -1.65 6.34 4.49
CA PHE A 68 -2.46 6.90 3.40
C PHE A 68 -2.71 8.40 3.55
N ASP A 69 -2.83 8.89 4.78
CA ASP A 69 -2.88 10.33 5.04
C ASP A 69 -1.57 11.01 4.64
N GLU A 70 -0.44 10.36 4.90
CA GLU A 70 0.87 10.82 4.45
C GLU A 70 0.99 10.76 2.91
N PHE A 71 0.45 9.75 2.24
CA PHE A 71 0.39 9.71 0.77
C PHE A 71 -0.35 10.92 0.21
N ILE A 72 -1.50 11.26 0.78
CA ILE A 72 -2.30 12.41 0.37
C ILE A 72 -1.54 13.72 0.63
N ARG A 73 -0.84 13.81 1.77
CA ARG A 73 -0.04 14.99 2.12
C ARG A 73 1.05 15.28 1.11
N ILE A 74 1.83 14.27 0.72
CA ILE A 74 2.99 14.45 -0.17
C ILE A 74 2.62 14.56 -1.64
N LEU A 75 1.46 14.04 -2.05
CA LEU A 75 1.00 14.11 -3.43
C LEU A 75 0.50 15.49 -3.80
N LYS A 76 0.86 15.97 -4.98
CA LYS A 76 0.31 17.20 -5.58
C LYS A 76 -1.19 17.07 -5.81
N THR A 77 -1.61 15.93 -6.35
CA THR A 77 -2.99 15.46 -6.47
C THR A 77 -3.02 13.97 -6.16
N ILE A 78 -4.17 13.43 -5.75
CA ILE A 78 -4.27 12.00 -5.49
C ILE A 78 -4.04 11.24 -6.80
N ASN A 79 -2.92 10.57 -6.90
CA ASN A 79 -2.52 9.73 -8.01
C ASN A 79 -1.72 8.55 -7.46
N ILE A 80 -2.40 7.45 -7.18
CA ILE A 80 -1.85 6.32 -6.44
C ILE A 80 -2.22 5.02 -7.15
N CYS A 81 -1.21 4.20 -7.40
CA CYS A 81 -1.37 2.80 -7.81
C CYS A 81 -1.05 1.90 -6.63
N ILE A 82 -1.99 1.07 -6.24
CA ILE A 82 -1.84 0.17 -5.09
C ILE A 82 -2.07 -1.27 -5.51
N TRP A 83 -1.13 -2.15 -5.15
CA TRP A 83 -1.34 -3.58 -5.12
C TRP A 83 -1.81 -3.99 -3.73
N CYS A 84 -2.91 -4.71 -3.64
CA CYS A 84 -3.50 -5.14 -2.38
C CYS A 84 -4.20 -6.50 -2.52
N SER A 85 -4.63 -7.06 -1.40
CA SER A 85 -5.50 -8.23 -1.43
C SER A 85 -6.94 -7.82 -1.79
N ARG A 86 -7.73 -8.81 -2.21
CA ARG A 86 -9.16 -8.61 -2.52
C ARG A 86 -9.92 -8.04 -1.31
N GLU A 87 -9.58 -8.51 -0.13
CA GLU A 87 -10.24 -8.12 1.12
C GLU A 87 -9.97 -6.66 1.50
N GLN A 88 -8.83 -6.10 1.06
CA GLN A 88 -8.44 -4.73 1.35
C GLN A 88 -9.03 -3.72 0.35
N MET A 89 -9.39 -4.15 -0.85
CA MET A 89 -9.70 -3.25 -1.96
C MET A 89 -10.83 -2.28 -1.63
N LEU A 90 -11.97 -2.78 -1.13
CA LEU A 90 -13.13 -1.93 -0.87
C LEU A 90 -12.86 -0.89 0.22
N ASP A 91 -12.21 -1.29 1.29
CA ASP A 91 -11.89 -0.40 2.41
C ASP A 91 -10.92 0.70 1.98
N ILE A 92 -9.89 0.35 1.21
CA ILE A 92 -8.92 1.31 0.68
C ILE A 92 -9.60 2.27 -0.30
N MET A 93 -10.42 1.77 -1.21
CA MET A 93 -11.19 2.60 -2.15
C MET A 93 -12.09 3.59 -1.40
N ASN A 94 -12.82 3.13 -0.40
CA ASN A 94 -13.69 4.00 0.42
C ASN A 94 -12.87 5.05 1.18
N TYR A 95 -11.71 4.69 1.68
CA TYR A 95 -10.82 5.60 2.38
C TYR A 95 -10.40 6.78 1.49
N PHE A 96 -9.93 6.51 0.28
CA PHE A 96 -9.52 7.56 -0.65
C PHE A 96 -10.71 8.31 -1.27
N ASN A 97 -11.81 7.62 -1.53
CA ASN A 97 -13.03 8.26 -2.05
C ASN A 97 -13.58 9.30 -1.08
N ALA A 98 -13.57 9.03 0.22
CA ALA A 98 -13.96 9.99 1.25
C ALA A 98 -13.06 11.24 1.29
N ARG A 99 -11.87 11.17 0.68
CA ARG A 99 -10.86 12.25 0.63
C ARG A 99 -10.66 12.85 -0.76
N GLY A 100 -11.59 12.59 -1.68
CA GLY A 100 -11.61 13.17 -3.04
C GLY A 100 -10.90 12.32 -4.10
N GLY A 101 -10.41 11.13 -3.75
CA GLY A 101 -9.89 10.16 -4.73
C GLY A 101 -11.01 9.40 -5.42
N VAL A 102 -10.86 9.11 -6.70
CA VAL A 102 -11.82 8.33 -7.48
C VAL A 102 -11.09 7.16 -8.16
N LEU A 103 -11.73 5.99 -8.16
CA LEU A 103 -11.20 4.84 -8.88
C LEU A 103 -11.18 5.13 -10.39
N HIS A 104 -9.99 5.07 -10.99
CA HIS A 104 -9.81 5.31 -12.42
C HIS A 104 -9.57 4.04 -13.20
N LEU A 105 -8.68 3.20 -12.71
CA LEU A 105 -8.28 1.97 -13.37
C LEU A 105 -8.26 0.81 -12.37
N TYR A 106 -8.77 -0.32 -12.82
CA TYR A 106 -8.79 -1.55 -12.07
C TYR A 106 -8.21 -2.68 -12.93
N MET A 107 -7.24 -3.40 -12.38
CA MET A 107 -6.67 -4.59 -12.99
C MET A 107 -6.75 -5.77 -12.03
N TYR A 108 -7.14 -6.92 -12.56
CA TYR A 108 -7.31 -8.15 -11.80
C TYR A 108 -6.26 -9.18 -12.21
N GLY A 109 -5.45 -9.61 -11.25
CA GLY A 109 -4.55 -10.74 -11.39
C GLY A 109 -5.05 -11.98 -10.65
N VAL A 110 -4.46 -13.14 -10.92
CA VAL A 110 -4.90 -14.42 -10.34
C VAL A 110 -4.85 -14.44 -8.80
N LYS A 111 -3.96 -13.65 -8.20
CA LYS A 111 -3.77 -13.60 -6.73
C LYS A 111 -3.79 -12.20 -6.12
N GLN A 112 -3.80 -11.17 -6.94
CA GLN A 112 -3.65 -9.79 -6.49
C GLN A 112 -4.60 -8.86 -7.24
N ILE A 113 -4.96 -7.77 -6.61
CA ILE A 113 -5.73 -6.68 -7.19
C ILE A 113 -4.84 -5.45 -7.25
N HIS A 114 -4.80 -4.84 -8.43
CA HIS A 114 -4.18 -3.55 -8.65
C HIS A 114 -5.24 -2.55 -9.07
N PHE A 115 -5.23 -1.39 -8.47
CA PHE A 115 -6.09 -0.29 -8.86
C PHE A 115 -5.38 1.05 -8.74
N GLN A 116 -5.84 1.99 -9.52
CA GLN A 116 -5.36 3.36 -9.49
C GLN A 116 -6.46 4.29 -9.00
N LEU A 117 -6.11 5.12 -8.06
CA LEU A 117 -6.92 6.22 -7.55
C LEU A 117 -6.38 7.54 -8.06
N ILE A 118 -7.24 8.37 -8.59
CA ILE A 118 -6.89 9.72 -9.04
C ILE A 118 -7.85 10.74 -8.43
N GLN A 119 -7.39 11.96 -8.31
CA GLN A 119 -8.24 13.09 -8.00
C GLN A 119 -8.67 13.74 -9.31
N LEU A 120 -9.98 13.78 -9.52
CA LEU A 120 -10.54 14.56 -10.62
C LEU A 120 -10.55 16.03 -10.22
N GLY A 121 -9.92 16.82 -11.04
CA GLY A 121 -9.83 18.27 -10.84
C GLY A 121 -11.16 18.99 -11.02
#